data_a21e1ac5972eb7a807d4c5820c2275ff
#
_entry.id   a21e1ac5972eb7a807d4c5820c2275ff
#
_cell.length_a   1.000
_cell.length_b   1.000
_cell.length_c   1.000
_cell.angle_alpha   90.00
_cell.angle_beta   90.00
_cell.angle_gamma   90.00
#
_symmetry.space_group_name_H-M   'P 1'
#
loop_
_entity.id
_entity.type
_entity.pdbx_description
1 polymer ?
#
loop_
_entity_poly.entity_id
_entity_poly.type
_entity_poly.pdbx_seq_one_letter_code
_entity_poly.pdbx_strand_id
1 'polypeptide(L)'
;MQYTRKDWVRAGLNTLAEEGVEAVRVEAIARKLSISKGSFYHHFADRQDLLNAMIDYWELHATERIISAPEAEQATLEQLLSFVFATERKTEAAMYAWAKQNPELGKRVAGIEKRRIGYVAALYAKKGLSPGEANARAHLAYLVYIGWLVRGELDEPFDIAAPLQHFLKWTT
;
A
#
# COMPACT_ATOMS: atom_id res chain seq x y z
N MET A 1 21.90 16.13 13.36
CA MET A 1 20.68 15.28 13.44
C MET A 1 21.11 13.87 13.05
N GLN A 2 20.79 12.86 13.87
CA GLN A 2 21.18 11.48 13.55
C GLN A 2 20.02 10.82 12.81
N TYR A 3 20.24 10.37 11.59
CA TYR A 3 19.23 9.63 10.81
C TYR A 3 19.05 8.22 11.36
N THR A 4 17.82 7.78 11.46
CA THR A 4 17.42 6.48 11.97
C THR A 4 17.25 5.46 10.83
N ARG A 5 17.16 4.16 11.15
CA ARG A 5 16.76 3.10 10.20
C ARG A 5 15.46 3.46 9.47
N LYS A 6 14.49 4.06 10.18
CA LYS A 6 13.21 4.48 9.62
C LYS A 6 13.33 5.59 8.57
N ASP A 7 14.26 6.52 8.75
CA ASP A 7 14.49 7.60 7.79
C ASP A 7 15.03 7.07 6.46
N TRP A 8 15.94 6.09 6.50
CA TRP A 8 16.41 5.38 5.33
C TRP A 8 15.29 4.63 4.60
N VAL A 9 14.43 3.92 5.35
CA VAL A 9 13.27 3.21 4.78
C VAL A 9 12.32 4.18 4.09
N ARG A 10 11.99 5.30 4.71
CA ARG A 10 11.12 6.34 4.13
C ARG A 10 11.74 6.96 2.88
N ALA A 11 13.03 7.30 2.92
CA ALA A 11 13.71 7.82 1.74
C ALA A 11 13.77 6.80 0.61
N GLY A 12 13.93 5.51 0.94
CA GLY A 12 13.85 4.42 -0.02
C GLY A 12 12.48 4.29 -0.66
N LEU A 13 11.39 4.35 0.13
CA LEU A 13 10.01 4.30 -0.36
C LEU A 13 9.67 5.52 -1.24
N ASN A 14 10.12 6.71 -0.87
CA ASN A 14 9.97 7.90 -1.70
C ASN A 14 10.72 7.75 -3.04
N THR A 15 11.94 7.24 -3.00
CA THR A 15 12.72 6.98 -4.22
C THR A 15 12.05 5.91 -5.10
N LEU A 16 11.51 4.85 -4.50
CA LEU A 16 10.73 3.83 -5.21
C LEU A 16 9.51 4.45 -5.91
N ALA A 17 8.78 5.33 -5.21
CA ALA A 17 7.57 5.97 -5.72
C ALA A 17 7.84 6.94 -6.87
N GLU A 18 8.97 7.65 -6.83
CA GLU A 18 9.35 8.66 -7.82
C GLU A 18 10.09 8.09 -9.03
N GLU A 19 10.99 7.12 -8.80
CA GLU A 19 12.00 6.71 -9.77
C GLU A 19 12.05 5.18 -10.00
N GLY A 20 11.25 4.41 -9.25
CA GLY A 20 11.25 2.96 -9.33
C GLY A 20 12.35 2.27 -8.52
N VAL A 21 12.28 0.92 -8.45
CA VAL A 21 13.15 0.11 -7.57
C VAL A 21 14.62 0.16 -7.96
N GLU A 22 14.94 0.35 -9.23
CA GLU A 22 16.34 0.43 -9.71
C GLU A 22 17.06 1.69 -9.23
N ALA A 23 16.31 2.75 -8.91
CA ALA A 23 16.85 3.97 -8.33
C ALA A 23 17.12 3.86 -6.82
N VAL A 24 16.57 2.85 -6.14
CA VAL A 24 16.80 2.62 -4.71
C VAL A 24 18.21 2.07 -4.51
N ARG A 25 19.18 2.97 -4.50
CA ARG A 25 20.61 2.68 -4.31
C ARG A 25 21.12 3.43 -3.09
N VAL A 26 22.04 2.80 -2.36
CA VAL A 26 22.58 3.36 -1.11
C VAL A 26 23.14 4.77 -1.31
N GLU A 27 23.91 4.96 -2.39
CA GLU A 27 24.53 6.25 -2.72
C GLU A 27 23.50 7.33 -3.08
N ALA A 28 22.44 6.95 -3.81
CA ALA A 28 21.39 7.87 -4.21
C ALA A 28 20.59 8.35 -2.97
N ILE A 29 20.25 7.43 -2.08
CA ILE A 29 19.53 7.76 -0.85
C ILE A 29 20.41 8.57 0.10
N ALA A 30 21.68 8.19 0.29
CA ALA A 30 22.63 8.95 1.12
C ALA A 30 22.75 10.41 0.65
N ARG A 31 22.80 10.63 -0.67
CA ARG A 31 22.84 11.97 -1.26
C ARG A 31 21.52 12.74 -1.01
N LYS A 32 20.34 12.09 -1.18
CA LYS A 32 19.04 12.71 -0.87
C LYS A 32 18.93 13.11 0.60
N LEU A 33 19.50 12.33 1.49
CA LEU A 33 19.52 12.61 2.93
C LEU A 33 20.66 13.55 3.35
N SER A 34 21.56 13.91 2.44
CA SER A 34 22.75 14.74 2.72
C SER A 34 23.67 14.15 3.80
N ILE A 35 23.89 12.83 3.77
CA ILE A 35 24.74 12.09 4.71
C ILE A 35 25.74 11.19 4.00
N SER A 36 26.71 10.70 4.76
CA SER A 36 27.73 9.78 4.24
C SER A 36 27.15 8.38 3.98
N LYS A 37 27.62 7.69 2.95
CA LYS A 37 27.32 6.28 2.70
C LYS A 37 27.65 5.37 3.90
N GLY A 38 28.67 5.71 4.70
CA GLY A 38 29.03 4.95 5.90
C GLY A 38 27.90 4.87 6.92
N SER A 39 27.05 5.90 7.01
CA SER A 39 25.86 5.90 7.90
C SER A 39 24.88 4.79 7.58
N PHE A 40 24.77 4.35 6.32
CA PHE A 40 23.92 3.25 5.91
C PHE A 40 24.26 1.94 6.63
N TYR A 41 25.52 1.60 6.66
CA TYR A 41 26.01 0.32 7.21
C TYR A 41 25.90 0.20 8.74
N HIS A 42 25.52 1.28 9.44
CA HIS A 42 25.09 1.20 10.85
C HIS A 42 23.66 0.67 11.00
N HIS A 43 22.87 0.67 9.93
CA HIS A 43 21.43 0.32 9.95
C HIS A 43 21.08 -0.91 9.10
N PHE A 44 21.84 -1.17 8.03
CA PHE A 44 21.55 -2.22 7.04
C PHE A 44 22.85 -2.92 6.62
N ALA A 45 22.74 -4.23 6.44
CA ALA A 45 23.85 -5.03 5.94
C ALA A 45 24.16 -4.69 4.47
N ASP A 46 23.12 -4.56 3.66
CA ASP A 46 23.21 -4.29 2.23
C ASP A 46 21.92 -3.65 1.69
N ARG A 47 21.89 -3.41 0.36
CA ARG A 47 20.71 -2.89 -0.33
C ARG A 47 19.50 -3.81 -0.16
N GLN A 48 19.70 -5.13 -0.14
CA GLN A 48 18.59 -6.07 -0.02
C GLN A 48 17.93 -6.01 1.35
N ASP A 49 18.70 -5.80 2.42
CA ASP A 49 18.16 -5.56 3.77
C ASP A 49 17.31 -4.29 3.82
N LEU A 50 17.72 -3.22 3.14
CA LEU A 50 16.89 -2.01 3.00
C LEU A 50 15.59 -2.31 2.23
N LEU A 51 15.67 -3.01 1.10
CA LEU A 51 14.48 -3.36 0.30
C LEU A 51 13.50 -4.21 1.11
N ASN A 52 13.99 -5.18 1.87
CA ASN A 52 13.15 -5.99 2.76
C ASN A 52 12.48 -5.13 3.83
N ALA A 53 13.23 -4.23 4.47
CA ALA A 53 12.70 -3.30 5.46
C ALA A 53 11.65 -2.32 4.88
N MET A 54 11.80 -1.92 3.62
CA MET A 54 10.79 -1.11 2.91
C MET A 54 9.49 -1.89 2.73
N ILE A 55 9.57 -3.17 2.34
CA ILE A 55 8.40 -4.05 2.18
C ILE A 55 7.70 -4.25 3.53
N ASP A 56 8.46 -4.53 4.60
CA ASP A 56 7.92 -4.71 5.96
C ASP A 56 7.22 -3.44 6.46
N TYR A 57 7.84 -2.28 6.21
CA TYR A 57 7.28 -0.99 6.60
C TYR A 57 5.98 -0.69 5.84
N TRP A 58 5.96 -0.94 4.53
CA TRP A 58 4.77 -0.76 3.71
C TRP A 58 3.63 -1.68 4.14
N GLU A 59 3.88 -2.98 4.31
CA GLU A 59 2.88 -3.94 4.77
C GLU A 59 2.29 -3.52 6.11
N LEU A 60 3.14 -3.17 7.08
CA LEU A 60 2.69 -2.72 8.39
C LEU A 60 1.79 -1.48 8.31
N HIS A 61 2.17 -0.47 7.53
CA HIS A 61 1.47 0.82 7.52
C HIS A 61 0.28 0.85 6.57
N ALA A 62 0.36 0.16 5.44
CA ALA A 62 -0.68 0.12 4.44
C ALA A 62 -1.70 -1.02 4.63
N THR A 63 -1.46 -1.94 5.56
CA THR A 63 -2.34 -3.08 5.80
C THR A 63 -2.55 -3.36 7.27
N GLU A 64 -1.51 -3.83 7.99
CA GLU A 64 -1.69 -4.36 9.35
C GLU A 64 -2.24 -3.32 10.32
N ARG A 65 -1.78 -2.08 10.27
CA ARG A 65 -2.31 -0.99 11.11
C ARG A 65 -3.76 -0.63 10.82
N ILE A 66 -4.26 -0.95 9.63
CA ILE A 66 -5.65 -0.69 9.24
C ILE A 66 -6.55 -1.83 9.71
N ILE A 67 -6.17 -3.07 9.40
CA ILE A 67 -7.02 -4.23 9.63
C ILE A 67 -6.94 -4.78 11.06
N SER A 68 -5.86 -4.51 11.79
CA SER A 68 -5.61 -4.98 13.16
C SER A 68 -5.72 -3.88 14.21
N ALA A 69 -6.14 -2.66 13.83
CA ALA A 69 -6.38 -1.60 14.78
C ALA A 69 -7.59 -1.95 15.70
N PRO A 70 -7.59 -1.54 16.97
CA PRO A 70 -8.77 -1.73 17.83
C PRO A 70 -10.04 -1.15 17.25
N GLU A 71 -9.94 -0.05 16.52
CA GLU A 71 -11.03 0.64 15.83
C GLU A 71 -11.51 -0.12 14.58
N ALA A 72 -10.73 -1.06 14.06
CA ALA A 72 -11.08 -1.85 12.87
C ALA A 72 -12.36 -2.67 13.07
N GLU A 73 -12.66 -3.10 14.31
CA GLU A 73 -13.90 -3.81 14.63
C GLU A 73 -15.14 -2.92 14.51
N GLN A 74 -14.98 -1.60 14.72
CA GLN A 74 -16.08 -0.62 14.64
C GLN A 74 -16.12 0.11 13.29
N ALA A 75 -15.10 -0.09 12.45
CA ALA A 75 -15.02 0.57 11.15
C ALA A 75 -16.17 0.15 10.24
N THR A 76 -16.66 1.11 9.48
CA THR A 76 -17.62 0.86 8.40
C THR A 76 -16.90 0.72 7.06
N LEU A 77 -17.57 0.09 6.09
CA LEU A 77 -17.08 -0.02 4.73
C LEU A 77 -16.84 1.37 4.12
N GLU A 78 -17.75 2.30 4.34
CA GLU A 78 -17.69 3.67 3.84
C GLU A 78 -16.47 4.42 4.39
N GLN A 79 -16.19 4.27 5.68
CA GLN A 79 -15.01 4.86 6.32
C GLN A 79 -13.72 4.30 5.73
N LEU A 80 -13.64 2.97 5.58
CA LEU A 80 -12.47 2.32 4.99
C LEU A 80 -12.23 2.80 3.55
N LEU A 81 -13.25 2.73 2.70
CA LEU A 81 -13.12 3.11 1.29
C LEU A 81 -12.80 4.61 1.15
N SER A 82 -13.46 5.49 1.91
CA SER A 82 -13.12 6.91 1.93
C SER A 82 -11.66 7.15 2.32
N PHE A 83 -11.16 6.42 3.32
CA PHE A 83 -9.77 6.52 3.76
C PHE A 83 -8.78 6.05 2.68
N VAL A 84 -8.98 4.85 2.10
CA VAL A 84 -8.01 4.30 1.14
C VAL A 84 -7.98 5.07 -0.17
N PHE A 85 -9.11 5.61 -0.63
CA PHE A 85 -9.18 6.42 -1.84
C PHE A 85 -8.70 7.87 -1.65
N ALA A 86 -8.65 8.36 -0.41
CA ALA A 86 -8.08 9.67 -0.08
C ALA A 86 -6.56 9.62 0.20
N THR A 87 -6.01 8.41 0.44
CA THR A 87 -4.59 8.25 0.78
C THR A 87 -3.70 8.40 -0.47
N GLU A 88 -2.52 8.95 -0.28
CA GLU A 88 -1.50 9.05 -1.33
C GLU A 88 -1.16 7.65 -1.86
N ARG A 89 -1.15 7.48 -3.19
CA ARG A 89 -1.11 6.18 -3.87
C ARG A 89 0.22 5.85 -4.57
N LYS A 90 1.13 6.82 -4.72
CA LYS A 90 2.37 6.62 -5.50
C LYS A 90 3.21 5.46 -4.98
N THR A 91 3.42 5.41 -3.68
CA THR A 91 4.17 4.32 -3.04
C THR A 91 3.48 2.98 -3.25
N GLU A 92 2.16 2.91 -3.08
CA GLU A 92 1.37 1.70 -3.28
C GLU A 92 1.47 1.21 -4.73
N ALA A 93 1.26 2.10 -5.71
CA ALA A 93 1.38 1.79 -7.13
C ALA A 93 2.79 1.28 -7.50
N ALA A 94 3.83 1.91 -6.95
CA ALA A 94 5.22 1.50 -7.18
C ALA A 94 5.52 0.13 -6.56
N MET A 95 4.96 -0.21 -5.40
CA MET A 95 5.07 -1.55 -4.81
C MET A 95 4.45 -2.61 -5.71
N TYR A 96 3.26 -2.36 -6.28
CA TYR A 96 2.63 -3.27 -7.24
C TYR A 96 3.41 -3.41 -8.54
N ALA A 97 3.96 -2.31 -9.06
CA ALA A 97 4.81 -2.33 -10.24
C ALA A 97 6.09 -3.17 -10.02
N TRP A 98 6.70 -3.01 -8.84
CA TRP A 98 7.86 -3.82 -8.45
C TRP A 98 7.50 -5.30 -8.25
N ALA A 99 6.37 -5.60 -7.62
CA ALA A 99 5.88 -6.97 -7.42
C ALA A 99 5.68 -7.74 -8.73
N LYS A 100 5.30 -7.07 -9.83
CA LYS A 100 5.18 -7.69 -11.15
C LYS A 100 6.53 -8.17 -11.72
N GLN A 101 7.63 -7.58 -11.28
CA GLN A 101 8.98 -7.90 -11.75
C GLN A 101 9.76 -8.77 -10.75
N ASN A 102 9.23 -8.97 -9.54
CA ASN A 102 9.85 -9.74 -8.46
C ASN A 102 8.88 -10.82 -7.95
N PRO A 103 9.09 -12.10 -8.32
CA PRO A 103 8.17 -13.19 -7.96
C PRO A 103 7.99 -13.39 -6.45
N GLU A 104 9.04 -13.19 -5.65
CA GLU A 104 8.93 -13.35 -4.19
C GLU A 104 8.09 -12.23 -3.57
N LEU A 105 8.30 -10.99 -4.01
CA LEU A 105 7.44 -9.88 -3.60
C LEU A 105 6.01 -10.09 -4.11
N GLY A 106 5.83 -10.62 -5.33
CA GLY A 106 4.52 -10.93 -5.89
C GLY A 106 3.73 -11.91 -5.02
N LYS A 107 4.37 -12.98 -4.53
CA LYS A 107 3.75 -13.92 -3.57
C LYS A 107 3.35 -13.23 -2.28
N ARG A 108 4.21 -12.34 -1.75
CA ARG A 108 3.91 -11.60 -0.52
C ARG A 108 2.73 -10.64 -0.71
N VAL A 109 2.71 -9.91 -1.82
CA VAL A 109 1.59 -9.01 -2.18
C VAL A 109 0.29 -9.79 -2.30
N ALA A 110 0.27 -10.96 -2.95
CA ALA A 110 -0.92 -11.81 -3.02
C ALA A 110 -1.44 -12.22 -1.63
N GLY A 111 -0.55 -12.51 -0.68
CA GLY A 111 -0.93 -12.77 0.71
C GLY A 111 -1.55 -11.55 1.40
N ILE A 112 -1.01 -10.36 1.14
CA ILE A 112 -1.54 -9.08 1.63
C ILE A 112 -2.93 -8.82 1.05
N GLU A 113 -3.10 -8.99 -0.26
CA GLU A 113 -4.39 -8.85 -0.94
C GLU A 113 -5.46 -9.75 -0.34
N LYS A 114 -5.13 -11.03 -0.09
CA LYS A 114 -6.05 -11.98 0.54
C LYS A 114 -6.53 -11.47 1.91
N ARG A 115 -5.65 -10.92 2.73
CA ARG A 115 -6.03 -10.36 4.05
C ARG A 115 -6.90 -9.12 3.90
N ARG A 116 -6.56 -8.20 3.01
CA ARG A 116 -7.34 -6.98 2.73
C ARG A 116 -8.74 -7.32 2.23
N ILE A 117 -8.86 -8.24 1.26
CA ILE A 117 -10.15 -8.71 0.74
C ILE A 117 -10.97 -9.38 1.85
N GLY A 118 -10.34 -10.22 2.69
CA GLY A 118 -11.00 -10.84 3.84
C GLY A 118 -11.56 -9.83 4.82
N TYR A 119 -10.81 -8.76 5.10
CA TYR A 119 -11.28 -7.67 5.96
C TYR A 119 -12.48 -6.93 5.34
N VAL A 120 -12.42 -6.59 4.05
CA VAL A 120 -13.55 -5.97 3.34
C VAL A 120 -14.76 -6.89 3.32
N ALA A 121 -14.58 -8.19 3.11
CA ALA A 121 -15.68 -9.18 3.17
C ALA A 121 -16.33 -9.22 4.57
N ALA A 122 -15.54 -9.12 5.64
CA ALA A 122 -16.07 -9.04 7.00
C ALA A 122 -16.93 -7.79 7.21
N LEU A 123 -16.54 -6.65 6.64
CA LEU A 123 -17.34 -5.42 6.68
C LEU A 123 -18.67 -5.57 5.92
N TYR A 124 -18.68 -6.24 4.76
CA TYR A 124 -19.90 -6.56 4.05
C TYR A 124 -20.80 -7.54 4.83
N ALA A 125 -20.23 -8.55 5.47
CA ALA A 125 -20.98 -9.50 6.30
C ALA A 125 -21.66 -8.80 7.48
N LYS A 126 -21.04 -7.79 8.10
CA LYS A 126 -21.67 -6.95 9.14
C LYS A 126 -22.91 -6.19 8.65
N LYS A 127 -23.02 -5.95 7.34
CA LYS A 127 -24.24 -5.37 6.72
C LYS A 127 -25.33 -6.41 6.42
N GLY A 128 -25.15 -7.66 6.81
CA GLY A 128 -26.13 -8.74 6.66
C GLY A 128 -26.02 -9.53 5.34
N LEU A 129 -24.98 -9.34 4.55
CA LEU A 129 -24.79 -10.13 3.33
C LEU A 129 -24.34 -11.55 3.67
N SER A 130 -24.77 -12.49 2.83
CA SER A 130 -24.29 -13.88 2.92
C SER A 130 -22.77 -13.95 2.71
N PRO A 131 -22.08 -14.95 3.25
CA PRO A 131 -20.62 -15.09 3.07
C PRO A 131 -20.18 -15.08 1.61
N GLY A 132 -20.96 -15.70 0.71
CA GLY A 132 -20.68 -15.74 -0.71
C GLY A 132 -20.76 -14.36 -1.36
N GLU A 133 -21.83 -13.61 -1.09
CA GLU A 133 -22.03 -12.25 -1.58
C GLU A 133 -20.99 -11.28 -1.00
N ALA A 134 -20.73 -11.34 0.31
CA ALA A 134 -19.74 -10.52 0.98
C ALA A 134 -18.37 -10.68 0.33
N ASN A 135 -17.97 -11.94 0.06
CA ASN A 135 -16.69 -12.24 -0.59
C ASN A 135 -16.66 -11.74 -2.05
N ALA A 136 -17.73 -11.95 -2.82
CA ALA A 136 -17.80 -11.49 -4.20
C ALA A 136 -17.72 -9.95 -4.29
N ARG A 137 -18.45 -9.24 -3.43
CA ARG A 137 -18.42 -7.76 -3.38
C ARG A 137 -17.06 -7.23 -2.91
N ALA A 138 -16.42 -7.92 -1.96
CA ALA A 138 -15.08 -7.57 -1.51
C ALA A 138 -14.05 -7.67 -2.64
N HIS A 139 -14.11 -8.72 -3.46
CA HIS A 139 -13.26 -8.83 -4.64
C HIS A 139 -13.54 -7.73 -5.66
N LEU A 140 -14.80 -7.39 -5.93
CA LEU A 140 -15.16 -6.27 -6.80
C LEU A 140 -14.62 -4.94 -6.27
N ALA A 141 -14.79 -4.66 -4.98
CA ALA A 141 -14.26 -3.45 -4.35
C ALA A 141 -12.74 -3.37 -4.49
N TYR A 142 -12.06 -4.51 -4.34
CA TYR A 142 -10.61 -4.58 -4.49
C TYR A 142 -10.17 -4.38 -5.94
N LEU A 143 -10.89 -4.92 -6.92
CA LEU A 143 -10.62 -4.68 -8.34
C LEU A 143 -10.82 -3.20 -8.72
N VAL A 144 -11.83 -2.53 -8.17
CA VAL A 144 -12.03 -1.08 -8.35
C VAL A 144 -10.85 -0.31 -7.75
N TYR A 145 -10.40 -0.68 -6.55
CA TYR A 145 -9.22 -0.08 -5.92
C TYR A 145 -7.95 -0.26 -6.76
N ILE A 146 -7.68 -1.48 -7.25
CA ILE A 146 -6.51 -1.75 -8.10
C ILE A 146 -6.61 -0.99 -9.43
N GLY A 147 -7.80 -0.94 -10.05
CA GLY A 147 -8.03 -0.18 -11.27
C GLY A 147 -7.73 1.31 -11.08
N TRP A 148 -8.21 1.90 -9.98
CA TRP A 148 -7.90 3.28 -9.62
C TRP A 148 -6.42 3.51 -9.33
N LEU A 149 -5.78 2.57 -8.61
CA LEU A 149 -4.36 2.61 -8.29
C LEU A 149 -3.48 2.59 -9.55
N VAL A 150 -3.76 1.64 -10.47
CA VAL A 150 -2.99 1.44 -11.70
C VAL A 150 -3.23 2.56 -12.72
N ARG A 151 -4.47 3.11 -12.78
CA ARG A 151 -4.76 4.26 -13.61
C ARG A 151 -3.83 5.44 -13.29
N GLY A 152 -3.49 5.59 -12.02
CA GLY A 152 -2.43 6.48 -11.59
C GLY A 152 -2.60 7.92 -12.03
N GLU A 153 -1.47 8.53 -12.31
CA GLU A 153 -1.34 9.91 -12.78
C GLU A 153 -1.29 9.92 -14.33
N LEU A 154 -2.39 9.52 -14.97
CA LEU A 154 -2.57 9.86 -16.38
C LEU A 154 -2.84 11.36 -16.48
N ASP A 155 -2.57 11.96 -17.64
CA ASP A 155 -2.56 13.41 -17.87
C ASP A 155 -3.84 14.15 -17.42
N GLU A 156 -4.96 13.44 -17.29
CA GLU A 156 -6.20 14.02 -16.78
C GLU A 156 -6.48 13.55 -15.34
N PRO A 157 -6.66 14.48 -14.41
CA PRO A 157 -7.11 14.16 -13.05
C PRO A 157 -8.43 13.39 -13.10
N PHE A 158 -8.50 12.26 -12.43
CA PHE A 158 -9.73 11.49 -12.26
C PHE A 158 -10.24 11.66 -10.83
N ASP A 159 -11.33 12.41 -10.68
CA ASP A 159 -12.02 12.49 -9.40
C ASP A 159 -12.80 11.20 -9.13
N ILE A 160 -12.31 10.41 -8.18
CA ILE A 160 -12.94 9.16 -7.77
C ILE A 160 -14.14 9.37 -6.84
N ALA A 161 -14.32 10.57 -6.27
CA ALA A 161 -15.31 10.78 -5.20
C ALA A 161 -16.76 10.47 -5.65
N ALA A 162 -17.19 10.99 -6.80
CA ALA A 162 -18.53 10.74 -7.31
C ALA A 162 -18.73 9.27 -7.73
N PRO A 163 -17.83 8.64 -8.55
CA PRO A 163 -17.91 7.21 -8.84
C PRO A 163 -17.91 6.33 -7.58
N LEU A 164 -17.11 6.67 -6.57
CA LEU A 164 -17.03 5.92 -5.32
C LEU A 164 -18.36 5.97 -4.55
N GLN A 165 -19.02 7.14 -4.47
CA GLN A 165 -20.33 7.26 -3.84
C GLN A 165 -21.40 6.39 -4.53
N HIS A 166 -21.38 6.32 -5.87
CA HIS A 166 -22.28 5.45 -6.61
C HIS A 166 -21.95 3.97 -6.40
N PHE A 167 -20.68 3.62 -6.43
CA PHE A 167 -20.21 2.26 -6.14
C PHE A 167 -20.67 1.79 -4.75
N LEU A 168 -20.51 2.63 -3.74
CA LEU A 168 -20.98 2.34 -2.38
C LEU A 168 -22.50 2.08 -2.33
N LYS A 169 -23.31 2.87 -3.03
CA LYS A 169 -24.77 2.65 -3.10
C LYS A 169 -25.16 1.36 -3.79
N TRP A 170 -24.36 0.90 -4.77
CA TRP A 170 -24.64 -0.38 -5.45
C TRP A 170 -24.20 -1.59 -4.63
N THR A 171 -23.26 -1.42 -3.74
CA THR A 171 -22.67 -2.51 -2.98
C THR A 171 -23.23 -2.62 -1.55
N THR A 172 -24.04 -1.67 -1.11
CA THR A 172 -24.77 -1.67 0.15
C THR A 172 -26.22 -2.08 -0.02
#